data_2f2163c362dd9d581f456136a43db165
#
_entry.id   2f2163c362dd9d581f456136a43db165
#
_cell.length_a   1.000
_cell.length_b   1.000
_cell.length_c   1.000
_cell.angle_alpha   90.00
_cell.angle_beta   90.00
_cell.angle_gamma   90.00
#
_symmetry.space_group_name_H-M   'P 1'
#
loop_
_entity.id
_entity.type
_entity.pdbx_description
1 polymer ?
#
loop_
_entity_poly.entity_id
_entity_poly.type
_entity_poly.pdbx_seq_one_letter_code
_entity_poly.pdbx_strand_id
1 'polypeptide(L)'
;GAEVKKPGESLRISCKGSGYSFTSYWISWVRQMPGKGLEWMGRIDPSDSYTNYSPSFQGHVTISADKSISTAYLQWSSLKASDTAMYYCARRYDILTGYYSDWFDPWGQGTL
;
A
#
# COMPACT_ATOMS: atom_id res chain seq x y z
N GLY A 1 7.95 -2.29 -11.59
CA GLY A 1 7.38 -1.82 -12.85
C GLY A 1 5.88 -1.68 -12.80
N ALA A 2 5.33 -1.22 -13.89
CA ALA A 2 3.88 -1.05 -14.01
C ALA A 2 3.18 -2.39 -14.25
N GLU A 3 1.99 -2.51 -13.69
CA GLU A 3 1.09 -3.63 -13.96
C GLU A 3 -0.01 -3.16 -14.92
N VAL A 4 -0.32 -3.98 -15.92
CA VAL A 4 -1.44 -3.75 -16.83
C VAL A 4 -2.49 -4.82 -16.56
N LYS A 5 -3.63 -4.38 -16.03
CA LYS A 5 -4.71 -5.26 -15.62
C LYS A 5 -6.03 -4.76 -16.21
N LYS A 6 -6.99 -5.67 -16.33
CA LYS A 6 -8.33 -5.34 -16.82
C LYS A 6 -9.31 -5.20 -15.65
N PRO A 7 -10.33 -4.36 -15.79
CA PRO A 7 -11.39 -4.29 -14.78
C PRO A 7 -11.96 -5.68 -14.48
N GLY A 8 -12.25 -5.95 -13.23
CA GLY A 8 -12.77 -7.23 -12.77
C GLY A 8 -11.70 -8.23 -12.35
N GLU A 9 -10.45 -8.03 -12.74
CA GLU A 9 -9.36 -8.92 -12.31
C GLU A 9 -8.98 -8.64 -10.87
N SER A 10 -8.47 -9.66 -10.19
CA SER A 10 -7.87 -9.49 -8.86
C SER A 10 -6.40 -9.11 -9.01
N LEU A 11 -5.88 -8.41 -8.00
CA LEU A 11 -4.47 -8.02 -7.98
C LEU A 11 -4.00 -7.96 -6.54
N ARG A 12 -2.79 -8.44 -6.30
CA ARG A 12 -2.09 -8.27 -5.04
C ARG A 12 -0.69 -7.73 -5.33
N ILE A 13 -0.36 -6.61 -4.70
CA ILE A 13 0.97 -6.03 -4.79
C ILE A 13 1.66 -6.17 -3.44
N SER A 14 2.98 -6.26 -3.47
CA SER A 14 3.77 -6.51 -2.27
C SER A 14 4.83 -5.44 -2.09
N CYS A 15 5.22 -5.26 -0.83
CA CYS A 15 6.23 -4.31 -0.39
C CYS A 15 7.09 -5.06 0.62
N LYS A 16 8.32 -5.38 0.24
CA LYS A 16 9.22 -6.17 1.07
C LYS A 16 10.14 -5.25 1.85
N GLY A 17 10.17 -5.41 3.16
CA GLY A 17 11.11 -4.72 4.02
C GLY A 17 12.49 -5.36 3.96
N SER A 18 13.53 -4.58 4.21
CA SER A 18 14.90 -5.07 4.27
C SER A 18 15.74 -4.18 5.17
N GLY A 19 16.73 -4.78 5.83
CA GLY A 19 17.71 -4.04 6.62
C GLY A 19 17.20 -3.42 7.92
N TYR A 20 15.99 -3.79 8.38
CA TYR A 20 15.45 -3.30 9.64
C TYR A 20 14.51 -4.33 10.25
N SER A 21 14.10 -4.11 11.49
CA SER A 21 13.09 -4.97 12.12
C SER A 21 11.72 -4.62 11.54
N PHE A 22 11.20 -5.50 10.73
CA PHE A 22 9.94 -5.30 10.01
C PHE A 22 8.77 -5.04 10.98
N THR A 23 8.78 -5.71 12.14
CA THR A 23 7.70 -5.60 13.11
C THR A 23 7.77 -4.35 13.98
N SER A 24 8.82 -3.55 13.86
CA SER A 24 9.01 -2.36 14.70
C SER A 24 8.27 -1.13 14.22
N TYR A 25 7.73 -1.14 13.00
CA TYR A 25 7.12 0.04 12.39
C TYR A 25 5.84 -0.32 11.68
N TRP A 26 4.87 0.59 11.74
CA TRP A 26 3.68 0.52 10.91
C TRP A 26 4.04 0.70 9.45
N ILE A 27 3.36 -0.03 8.57
CA ILE A 27 3.49 0.10 7.13
C ILE A 27 2.23 0.75 6.60
N SER A 28 2.38 1.88 5.92
CA SER A 28 1.25 2.60 5.29
C SER A 28 1.27 2.40 3.79
N TRP A 29 0.07 2.36 3.21
CA TRP A 29 -0.12 2.36 1.77
C TRP A 29 -0.71 3.69 1.34
N VAL A 30 -0.20 4.22 0.24
CA VAL A 30 -0.55 5.55 -0.27
C VAL A 30 -0.81 5.44 -1.76
N ARG A 31 -1.87 6.11 -2.21
CA ARG A 31 -2.26 6.16 -3.62
C ARG A 31 -2.03 7.56 -4.18
N GLN A 32 -1.58 7.62 -5.43
CA GLN A 32 -1.51 8.87 -6.17
C GLN A 32 -2.20 8.70 -7.52
N MET A 33 -3.37 9.30 -7.67
CA MET A 33 -4.08 9.35 -8.94
C MET A 33 -3.33 10.27 -9.90
N PRO A 34 -3.46 10.07 -11.23
CA PRO A 34 -2.79 10.95 -12.20
C PRO A 34 -3.15 12.41 -11.96
N GLY A 35 -2.11 13.25 -11.83
CA GLY A 35 -2.27 14.69 -11.60
C GLY A 35 -2.82 15.09 -10.25
N LYS A 36 -2.90 14.17 -9.29
CA LYS A 36 -3.44 14.42 -7.95
C LYS A 36 -2.37 14.26 -6.88
N GLY A 37 -2.70 14.70 -5.66
CA GLY A 37 -1.82 14.52 -4.52
C GLY A 37 -1.88 13.11 -3.96
N LEU A 38 -1.08 12.87 -2.92
CA LEU A 38 -1.05 11.58 -2.23
C LEU A 38 -2.30 11.41 -1.37
N GLU A 39 -2.83 10.19 -1.35
CA GLU A 39 -3.96 9.80 -0.51
C GLU A 39 -3.55 8.64 0.36
N TRP A 40 -3.72 8.77 1.67
CA TRP A 40 -3.45 7.68 2.59
C TRP A 40 -4.57 6.64 2.49
N MET A 41 -4.21 5.40 2.25
CA MET A 41 -5.17 4.30 2.08
C MET A 41 -5.43 3.55 3.38
N GLY A 42 -4.39 3.32 4.15
CA GLY A 42 -4.45 2.58 5.39
C GLY A 42 -3.07 2.17 5.85
N ARG A 43 -3.03 1.53 7.00
CA ARG A 43 -1.76 1.06 7.58
C ARG A 43 -1.96 -0.25 8.31
N ILE A 44 -0.88 -0.99 8.48
CA ILE A 44 -0.87 -2.24 9.21
C ILE A 44 0.31 -2.25 10.18
N ASP A 45 0.09 -2.80 11.36
CA ASP A 45 1.14 -3.13 12.29
C ASP A 45 1.55 -4.58 12.02
N PRO A 46 2.74 -4.83 11.46
CA PRO A 46 3.10 -6.20 11.09
C PRO A 46 3.29 -7.14 12.28
N SER A 47 3.44 -6.61 13.48
CA SER A 47 3.66 -7.45 14.66
C SER A 47 2.43 -8.31 15.00
N ASP A 48 1.23 -7.76 14.80
CA ASP A 48 -0.03 -8.42 15.13
C ASP A 48 -1.06 -8.35 14.02
N SER A 49 -0.69 -7.77 12.88
CA SER A 49 -1.56 -7.56 11.72
C SER A 49 -2.76 -6.64 11.99
N TYR A 50 -2.66 -5.80 13.01
CA TYR A 50 -3.70 -4.79 13.27
C TYR A 50 -3.72 -3.77 12.12
N THR A 51 -4.89 -3.56 11.54
CA THR A 51 -5.04 -2.76 10.33
C THR A 51 -6.05 -1.65 10.53
N ASN A 52 -5.70 -0.44 10.05
CA ASN A 52 -6.59 0.71 9.99
C ASN A 52 -6.71 1.15 8.55
N TYR A 53 -7.94 1.38 8.10
CA TYR A 53 -8.21 1.86 6.74
C TYR A 53 -8.71 3.29 6.77
N SER A 54 -8.35 4.07 5.74
CA SER A 54 -9.06 5.30 5.44
C SER A 54 -10.51 4.94 5.07
N PRO A 55 -11.51 5.73 5.50
CA PRO A 55 -12.91 5.45 5.15
C PRO A 55 -13.16 5.34 3.65
N SER A 56 -12.39 6.07 2.83
CA SER A 56 -12.52 6.02 1.37
C SER A 56 -12.10 4.69 0.77
N PHE A 57 -11.29 3.91 1.47
CA PHE A 57 -10.74 2.66 0.95
C PHE A 57 -11.25 1.42 1.67
N GLN A 58 -11.91 1.61 2.80
CA GLN A 58 -12.43 0.47 3.56
C GLN A 58 -13.46 -0.29 2.73
N GLY A 59 -13.27 -1.60 2.61
CA GLY A 59 -14.13 -2.44 1.79
C GLY A 59 -13.72 -2.55 0.32
N HIS A 60 -12.80 -1.70 -0.15
CA HIS A 60 -12.31 -1.73 -1.53
C HIS A 60 -10.99 -2.47 -1.67
N VAL A 61 -10.17 -2.42 -0.63
CA VAL A 61 -8.85 -3.05 -0.63
C VAL A 61 -8.66 -3.81 0.66
N THR A 62 -7.73 -4.75 0.64
CA THR A 62 -7.30 -5.48 1.84
C THR A 62 -5.81 -5.28 2.03
N ILE A 63 -5.43 -4.85 3.21
CA ILE A 63 -4.04 -4.70 3.60
C ILE A 63 -3.69 -5.85 4.52
N SER A 64 -2.58 -6.52 4.24
CA SER A 64 -2.11 -7.65 5.05
C SER A 64 -0.60 -7.64 5.13
N ALA A 65 -0.04 -8.51 5.95
CA ALA A 65 1.41 -8.62 6.09
C ALA A 65 1.77 -10.05 6.50
N ASP A 66 2.96 -10.47 6.07
CA ASP A 66 3.58 -11.71 6.50
C ASP A 66 4.93 -11.37 7.12
N LYS A 67 5.00 -11.40 8.44
CA LYS A 67 6.22 -11.02 9.16
C LYS A 67 7.35 -12.04 8.97
N SER A 68 7.02 -13.27 8.63
CA SER A 68 8.04 -14.32 8.41
C SER A 68 8.92 -14.03 7.20
N ILE A 69 8.41 -13.28 6.23
CA ILE A 69 9.15 -12.88 5.03
C ILE A 69 9.25 -11.36 4.89
N SER A 70 8.93 -10.62 5.94
CA SER A 70 9.02 -9.16 6.00
C SER A 70 8.32 -8.48 4.84
N THR A 71 7.10 -8.92 4.52
CA THR A 71 6.36 -8.42 3.35
C THR A 71 4.98 -7.94 3.75
N ALA A 72 4.60 -6.77 3.25
CA ALA A 72 3.25 -6.22 3.35
C ALA A 72 2.56 -6.33 2.00
N TYR A 73 1.25 -6.45 2.01
CA TYR A 73 0.45 -6.63 0.79
C TYR A 73 -0.68 -5.64 0.72
N LEU A 74 -0.99 -5.22 -0.49
CA LEU A 74 -2.20 -4.47 -0.81
C LEU A 74 -2.93 -5.25 -1.90
N GLN A 75 -4.21 -5.54 -1.67
CA GLN A 75 -4.95 -6.46 -2.52
C GLN A 75 -6.31 -5.92 -2.91
N TRP A 76 -6.65 -6.11 -4.17
CA TRP A 76 -8.00 -5.89 -4.70
C TRP A 76 -8.59 -7.22 -5.13
N SER A 77 -9.85 -7.45 -4.79
CA SER A 77 -10.58 -8.63 -5.29
C SER A 77 -11.12 -8.40 -6.69
N SER A 78 -11.48 -7.18 -7.03
CA SER A 78 -12.02 -6.82 -8.34
C SER A 78 -11.62 -5.40 -8.69
N LEU A 79 -10.71 -5.25 -9.63
CA LEU A 79 -10.21 -3.95 -10.06
C LEU A 79 -11.24 -3.18 -10.85
N LYS A 80 -11.23 -1.86 -10.69
CA LYS A 80 -12.00 -0.91 -11.49
C LYS A 80 -11.04 -0.09 -12.32
N ALA A 81 -11.53 0.46 -13.44
CA ALA A 81 -10.74 1.36 -14.28
C ALA A 81 -10.24 2.57 -13.45
N SER A 82 -11.05 3.01 -12.49
CA SER A 82 -10.70 4.12 -11.61
C SER A 82 -9.58 3.81 -10.62
N ASP A 83 -9.14 2.56 -10.52
CA ASP A 83 -8.01 2.18 -9.67
C ASP A 83 -6.66 2.46 -10.33
N THR A 84 -6.64 2.95 -11.57
CA THR A 84 -5.42 3.35 -12.27
C THR A 84 -4.74 4.48 -11.50
N ALA A 85 -3.56 4.21 -10.95
CA ALA A 85 -2.85 5.16 -10.11
C ALA A 85 -1.44 4.62 -9.82
N MET A 86 -0.65 5.44 -9.13
CA MET A 86 0.60 5.00 -8.53
C MET A 86 0.34 4.62 -7.08
N TYR A 87 0.94 3.52 -6.64
CA TYR A 87 0.78 3.03 -5.27
C TYR A 87 2.14 2.87 -4.62
N TYR A 88 2.24 3.36 -3.38
CA TYR A 88 3.48 3.35 -2.62
C TYR A 88 3.25 2.77 -1.25
N CYS A 89 4.26 2.15 -0.68
CA CYS A 89 4.27 1.80 0.73
C CYS A 89 5.33 2.61 1.46
N ALA A 90 5.06 2.95 2.72
CA ALA A 90 5.97 3.74 3.52
C ALA A 90 6.03 3.18 4.93
N ARG A 91 7.23 3.08 5.48
CA ARG A 91 7.42 2.59 6.84
C ARG A 91 6.90 3.55 7.88
N ARG A 92 6.99 4.85 7.62
CA ARG A 92 6.52 5.90 8.52
C ARG A 92 5.78 6.94 7.71
N TYR A 93 4.50 7.08 7.97
CA TYR A 93 3.67 8.06 7.30
C TYR A 93 2.84 8.80 8.33
N ASP A 94 3.01 10.13 8.40
CA ASP A 94 2.22 10.99 9.27
C ASP A 94 0.98 11.44 8.53
N ILE A 95 -0.19 10.94 8.93
CA ILE A 95 -1.44 11.23 8.25
C ILE A 95 -1.90 12.68 8.45
N LEU A 96 -1.36 13.38 9.46
CA LEU A 96 -1.73 14.77 9.71
C LEU A 96 -0.99 15.73 8.79
N THR A 97 0.29 15.48 8.53
CA THR A 97 1.12 16.38 7.74
C THR A 97 1.36 15.87 6.32
N GLY A 98 1.10 14.58 6.07
CA GLY A 98 1.46 13.96 4.80
C GLY A 98 2.94 13.62 4.67
N TYR A 99 3.72 13.86 5.71
CA TYR A 99 5.14 13.52 5.71
C TYR A 99 5.32 12.01 5.82
N TYR A 100 6.25 11.48 5.05
CA TYR A 100 6.58 10.06 5.13
C TYR A 100 8.08 9.87 4.94
N SER A 101 8.58 8.76 5.49
CA SER A 101 9.99 8.39 5.38
C SER A 101 10.10 6.91 5.11
N ASP A 102 11.23 6.51 4.53
CA ASP A 102 11.51 5.12 4.20
C ASP A 102 10.43 4.48 3.33
N TRP A 103 9.85 5.30 2.42
CA TRP A 103 8.85 4.83 1.51
C TRP A 103 9.49 4.29 0.24
N PHE A 104 8.81 3.40 -0.42
CA PHE A 104 9.28 2.87 -1.69
C PHE A 104 8.12 2.37 -2.53
N ASP A 105 8.40 2.24 -3.80
CA ASP A 105 7.47 1.88 -4.84
C ASP A 105 7.66 0.39 -5.14
N PRO A 106 6.65 -0.47 -4.87
CA PRO A 106 6.79 -1.90 -5.10
C PRO A 106 7.01 -2.28 -6.56
N TRP A 107 6.74 -1.38 -7.49
CA TRP A 107 6.90 -1.64 -8.92
C TRP A 107 7.94 -0.75 -9.60
N GLY A 108 8.75 -0.04 -8.88
CA GLY A 108 9.67 0.91 -9.47
C GLY A 108 9.00 2.23 -9.83
N GLN A 109 8.12 2.26 -10.80
CA GLN A 109 7.32 3.45 -11.13
C GLN A 109 5.98 3.49 -10.42
N GLY A 110 5.58 2.40 -9.77
CA GLY A 110 4.38 2.35 -8.96
C GLY A 110 3.08 2.59 -9.71
N THR A 111 2.99 2.18 -10.97
CA THR A 111 1.83 2.47 -11.80
C THR A 111 1.00 1.21 -12.04
N LEU A 112 -0.28 1.33 -11.84
CA LEU A 112 -1.25 0.33 -12.23
C LEU A 112 -1.81 0.64 -13.61
#